data_1d4f4f57c757330aade17532b511f075
#
_entry.id   1d4f4f57c757330aade17532b511f075
#
_cell.length_a   1.000
_cell.length_b   1.000
_cell.length_c   1.000
_cell.angle_alpha   90.00
_cell.angle_beta   90.00
_cell.angle_gamma   90.00
#
_symmetry.space_group_name_H-M   'P 1'
#
loop_
_entity.id
_entity.type
_entity.pdbx_description
1 polymer ?
#
loop_
_entity_poly.entity_id
_entity_poly.type
_entity_poly.pdbx_seq_one_letter_code
_entity_poly.pdbx_strand_id
1 'polypeptide(L)'
;VRGRAASPYSITDYYDVNRYLADNPDDRMDEFKELVRRVHQAGLKVIIDFVPNHVARDYADFTASHPAPTGMTSLGEQDDSSVHWKEENDFFYYPGKALRLPVENQTYVEIPAKASGNAYTAEPGVNDWYDTIKLNYCDTPSRTWSKMFDIVTFWASAGVDGFRCDMVELVPPEFFKWLISRVKKLYPHIIFVAEVYQKTLYAKY
;
A
#
# COMPACT_ATOMS: atom_id res chain seq x y z
N VAL A 1 -0.35 -10.27 1.66
CA VAL A 1 0.78 -9.58 1.06
C VAL A 1 1.54 -10.53 0.16
N ARG A 2 1.25 -10.54 -1.14
CA ARG A 2 1.94 -11.39 -2.10
C ARG A 2 1.50 -11.06 -3.53
N GLY A 3 2.24 -10.22 -4.21
CA GLY A 3 2.09 -10.02 -5.64
C GLY A 3 2.76 -11.15 -6.46
N ARG A 4 2.82 -11.01 -7.78
CA ARG A 4 3.47 -11.98 -8.69
C ARG A 4 4.94 -12.23 -8.36
N ALA A 5 5.67 -11.21 -7.89
CA ALA A 5 7.05 -11.32 -7.41
C ALA A 5 7.19 -12.10 -6.12
N ALA A 6 6.09 -12.50 -5.48
CA ALA A 6 6.06 -13.11 -4.15
C ALA A 6 6.78 -12.29 -3.08
N SER A 7 6.93 -10.97 -3.30
CA SER A 7 7.50 -10.05 -2.33
C SER A 7 6.52 -9.80 -1.18
N PRO A 8 6.98 -9.77 0.08
CA PRO A 8 6.13 -9.39 1.21
C PRO A 8 5.69 -7.92 1.13
N TYR A 9 6.37 -7.09 0.33
CA TYR A 9 6.04 -5.67 0.12
C TYR A 9 5.16 -5.42 -1.11
N SER A 10 4.81 -6.44 -1.89
CA SER A 10 3.80 -6.37 -2.96
C SER A 10 2.41 -6.59 -2.37
N ILE A 11 1.73 -5.51 -2.00
CA ILE A 11 0.43 -5.57 -1.33
C ILE A 11 -0.66 -5.90 -2.34
N THR A 12 -1.42 -6.96 -2.09
CA THR A 12 -2.62 -7.34 -2.86
C THR A 12 -3.92 -6.92 -2.17
N ASP A 13 -3.88 -6.76 -0.83
CA ASP A 13 -5.00 -6.29 -0.02
C ASP A 13 -4.45 -5.59 1.22
N TYR A 14 -4.93 -4.37 1.48
CA TYR A 14 -4.56 -3.61 2.68
C TYR A 14 -5.41 -3.94 3.90
N TYR A 15 -6.51 -4.65 3.75
CA TYR A 15 -7.47 -4.92 4.82
C TYR A 15 -7.43 -6.35 5.33
N ASP A 16 -6.42 -7.12 4.89
CA ASP A 16 -6.30 -8.53 5.22
C ASP A 16 -4.84 -8.92 5.56
N VAL A 17 -4.69 -10.04 6.24
CA VAL A 17 -3.38 -10.65 6.52
C VAL A 17 -3.11 -11.81 5.56
N ASN A 18 -1.83 -12.14 5.39
CA ASN A 18 -1.44 -13.23 4.52
C ASN A 18 -1.98 -14.58 5.08
N ARG A 19 -2.88 -15.20 4.31
CA ARG A 19 -3.52 -16.47 4.65
C ARG A 19 -2.57 -17.61 4.99
N TYR A 20 -1.33 -17.55 4.49
CA TYR A 20 -0.32 -18.59 4.74
C TYR A 20 0.41 -18.41 6.09
N LEU A 21 0.09 -17.38 6.86
CA LEU A 21 0.60 -17.15 8.20
C LEU A 21 -0.37 -17.60 9.29
N ALA A 22 -1.59 -17.98 8.92
CA ALA A 22 -2.61 -18.48 9.83
C ALA A 22 -2.60 -20.02 9.89
N ASP A 23 -2.97 -20.58 11.02
CA ASP A 23 -3.21 -22.02 11.18
C ASP A 23 -4.45 -22.42 10.37
N ASN A 24 -5.53 -21.62 10.47
CA ASN A 24 -6.69 -21.71 9.60
C ASN A 24 -6.79 -20.48 8.68
N PRO A 25 -6.56 -20.60 7.35
CA PRO A 25 -6.63 -19.48 6.42
C PRO A 25 -7.95 -18.71 6.41
N ASP A 26 -9.05 -19.33 6.77
CA ASP A 26 -10.37 -18.68 6.78
C ASP A 26 -10.59 -17.84 8.05
N ASP A 27 -9.90 -18.18 9.15
CA ASP A 27 -9.96 -17.45 10.43
C ASP A 27 -8.78 -16.47 10.62
N ARG A 28 -7.96 -16.24 9.60
CA ARG A 28 -6.70 -15.48 9.66
C ARG A 28 -6.78 -14.12 10.36
N MET A 29 -7.88 -13.41 10.17
CA MET A 29 -8.07 -12.10 10.83
C MET A 29 -8.36 -12.23 12.32
N ASP A 30 -9.05 -13.28 12.74
CA ASP A 30 -9.32 -13.52 14.15
C ASP A 30 -8.07 -14.08 14.83
N GLU A 31 -7.28 -14.91 14.15
CA GLU A 31 -5.97 -15.35 14.64
C GLU A 31 -5.00 -14.15 14.79
N PHE A 32 -5.03 -13.19 13.86
CA PHE A 32 -4.24 -11.95 13.97
C PHE A 32 -4.66 -11.12 15.19
N LYS A 33 -5.96 -10.92 15.42
CA LYS A 33 -6.46 -10.19 16.59
C LYS A 33 -6.07 -10.89 17.88
N GLU A 34 -6.14 -12.22 17.90
CA GLU A 34 -5.70 -13.03 19.04
C GLU A 34 -4.19 -12.92 19.28
N LEU A 35 -3.37 -12.88 18.21
CA LEU A 35 -1.95 -12.58 18.31
C LEU A 35 -1.71 -11.23 18.98
N VAL A 36 -2.38 -10.17 18.53
CA VAL A 36 -2.28 -8.82 19.13
C VAL A 36 -2.63 -8.86 20.61
N ARG A 37 -3.73 -9.52 20.98
CA ARG A 37 -4.16 -9.68 22.38
C ARG A 37 -3.09 -10.37 23.24
N ARG A 38 -2.49 -11.46 22.76
CA ARG A 38 -1.44 -12.20 23.47
C ARG A 38 -0.16 -11.36 23.64
N VAL A 39 0.22 -10.63 22.62
CA VAL A 39 1.38 -9.71 22.64
C VAL A 39 1.17 -8.64 23.72
N HIS A 40 -0.02 -8.04 23.78
CA HIS A 40 -0.37 -7.05 24.80
C HIS A 40 -0.37 -7.64 26.21
N GLN A 41 -0.87 -8.86 26.39
CA GLN A 41 -0.81 -9.56 27.70
C GLN A 41 0.62 -9.83 28.16
N ALA A 42 1.55 -9.99 27.23
CA ALA A 42 2.97 -10.11 27.55
C ALA A 42 3.67 -8.76 27.81
N GLY A 43 2.92 -7.64 27.79
CA GLY A 43 3.47 -6.29 27.99
C GLY A 43 4.23 -5.74 26.76
N LEU A 44 4.07 -6.38 25.60
CA LEU A 44 4.73 -5.98 24.34
C LEU A 44 3.75 -5.20 23.46
N LYS A 45 4.28 -4.62 22.36
CA LYS A 45 3.53 -3.86 21.39
C LYS A 45 3.66 -4.47 20.00
N VAL A 46 2.62 -4.27 19.18
CA VAL A 46 2.57 -4.74 17.79
C VAL A 46 2.78 -3.57 16.85
N ILE A 47 3.83 -3.63 16.04
CA ILE A 47 4.08 -2.70 14.93
C ILE A 47 4.00 -3.53 13.66
N ILE A 48 3.24 -3.06 12.68
CA ILE A 48 3.13 -3.70 11.37
C ILE A 48 3.75 -2.83 10.28
N ASP A 49 4.15 -3.46 9.17
CA ASP A 49 4.59 -2.73 7.98
C ASP A 49 3.41 -2.02 7.31
N PHE A 50 3.61 -0.76 6.97
CA PHE A 50 2.73 0.03 6.12
C PHE A 50 3.51 0.39 4.85
N VAL A 51 3.03 -0.06 3.69
CA VAL A 51 3.69 0.12 2.39
C VAL A 51 2.94 1.19 1.59
N PRO A 52 3.25 2.49 1.76
CA PRO A 52 2.46 3.56 1.15
C PRO A 52 2.85 3.88 -0.29
N ASN A 53 4.02 3.44 -0.78
CA ASN A 53 4.53 3.86 -2.08
C ASN A 53 3.88 3.15 -3.27
N HIS A 54 3.50 1.88 -3.11
CA HIS A 54 3.11 1.02 -4.22
C HIS A 54 2.21 -0.14 -3.77
N VAL A 55 1.56 -0.77 -4.75
CA VAL A 55 0.80 -2.01 -4.59
C VAL A 55 1.28 -3.06 -5.59
N ALA A 56 0.84 -4.30 -5.45
CA ALA A 56 1.09 -5.36 -6.43
C ALA A 56 0.40 -5.08 -7.77
N ARG A 57 0.92 -5.63 -8.88
CA ARG A 57 0.27 -5.52 -10.21
C ARG A 57 -1.11 -6.18 -10.24
N ASP A 58 -1.30 -7.26 -9.51
CA ASP A 58 -2.58 -7.97 -9.40
C ASP A 58 -3.51 -7.42 -8.29
N TYR A 59 -3.21 -6.24 -7.75
CA TYR A 59 -4.03 -5.60 -6.72
C TYR A 59 -5.50 -5.43 -7.14
N ALA A 60 -5.75 -4.91 -8.35
CA ALA A 60 -7.10 -4.69 -8.84
C ALA A 60 -7.87 -6.02 -9.09
N ASP A 61 -7.18 -7.03 -9.62
CA ASP A 61 -7.77 -8.36 -9.83
C ASP A 61 -8.14 -9.02 -8.52
N PHE A 62 -7.29 -8.84 -7.49
CA PHE A 62 -7.54 -9.38 -6.16
C PHE A 62 -8.70 -8.65 -5.47
N THR A 63 -8.70 -7.32 -5.46
CA THR A 63 -9.75 -6.52 -4.80
C THR A 63 -11.11 -6.61 -5.47
N ALA A 64 -11.18 -6.98 -6.76
CA ALA A 64 -12.44 -7.28 -7.44
C ALA A 64 -13.20 -8.45 -6.79
N SER A 65 -12.48 -9.43 -6.23
CA SER A 65 -13.05 -10.58 -5.52
C SER A 65 -13.02 -10.42 -3.99
N HIS A 66 -12.24 -9.48 -3.48
CA HIS A 66 -12.08 -9.17 -2.05
C HIS A 66 -12.27 -7.66 -1.85
N PRO A 67 -13.52 -7.17 -1.87
CA PRO A 67 -13.78 -5.73 -1.77
C PRO A 67 -13.35 -5.19 -0.40
N ALA A 68 -12.99 -3.91 -0.39
CA ALA A 68 -12.70 -3.20 0.85
C ALA A 68 -13.87 -3.28 1.85
N PRO A 69 -13.63 -3.16 3.16
CA PRO A 69 -14.68 -3.13 4.17
C PRO A 69 -15.75 -2.08 3.88
N THR A 70 -16.98 -2.32 4.37
CA THR A 70 -18.13 -1.41 4.13
C THR A 70 -17.79 0.04 4.48
N GLY A 71 -18.02 0.93 3.53
CA GLY A 71 -17.74 2.36 3.66
C GLY A 71 -16.33 2.78 3.23
N MET A 72 -15.47 1.83 2.85
CA MET A 72 -14.14 2.07 2.30
C MET A 72 -14.10 1.75 0.80
N THR A 73 -13.15 2.30 0.06
CA THR A 73 -12.97 2.07 -1.37
C THR A 73 -11.56 1.58 -1.67
N SER A 74 -11.44 0.65 -2.60
CA SER A 74 -10.13 0.16 -3.06
C SER A 74 -9.39 1.22 -3.90
N LEU A 75 -8.06 1.15 -3.89
CA LEU A 75 -7.23 1.99 -4.75
C LEU A 75 -7.51 1.67 -6.22
N GLY A 76 -7.58 2.72 -7.06
CA GLY A 76 -7.84 2.60 -8.49
C GLY A 76 -9.31 2.41 -8.88
N GLU A 77 -10.22 2.12 -7.95
CA GLU A 77 -11.62 1.82 -8.23
C GLU A 77 -12.36 2.96 -8.94
N GLN A 78 -11.97 4.21 -8.67
CA GLN A 78 -12.60 5.40 -9.23
C GLN A 78 -11.68 6.17 -10.18
N ASP A 79 -10.62 5.54 -10.66
CA ASP A 79 -9.64 6.18 -11.50
C ASP A 79 -10.14 6.38 -12.95
N ASP A 80 -9.75 7.49 -13.53
CA ASP A 80 -9.89 7.75 -14.96
C ASP A 80 -8.62 7.27 -15.69
N SER A 81 -8.68 6.06 -16.23
CA SER A 81 -7.55 5.44 -16.94
C SER A 81 -7.32 5.98 -18.36
N SER A 82 -8.17 6.91 -18.83
CA SER A 82 -8.04 7.54 -20.16
C SER A 82 -6.99 8.65 -20.20
N VAL A 83 -6.49 9.09 -19.05
CA VAL A 83 -5.48 10.15 -18.91
C VAL A 83 -4.23 9.62 -18.19
N HIS A 84 -3.05 10.21 -18.53
CA HIS A 84 -1.80 9.80 -17.89
C HIS A 84 -1.77 10.16 -16.41
N TRP A 85 -2.16 11.36 -16.08
CA TRP A 85 -2.19 11.87 -14.72
C TRP A 85 -3.48 12.66 -14.45
N LYS A 86 -4.01 12.48 -13.27
CA LYS A 86 -5.13 13.24 -12.73
C LYS A 86 -5.00 13.26 -11.21
N GLU A 87 -5.31 14.40 -10.58
CA GLU A 87 -5.16 14.56 -9.14
C GLU A 87 -6.00 13.54 -8.33
N GLU A 88 -7.19 13.20 -8.84
CA GLU A 88 -8.10 12.25 -8.21
C GLU A 88 -7.77 10.79 -8.47
N ASN A 89 -6.84 10.48 -9.38
CA ASN A 89 -6.41 9.11 -9.66
C ASN A 89 -5.45 8.61 -8.58
N ASP A 90 -5.61 7.35 -8.19
CA ASP A 90 -4.69 6.67 -7.29
C ASP A 90 -3.41 6.20 -8.01
N PHE A 91 -3.49 6.01 -9.34
CA PHE A 91 -2.38 5.51 -10.16
C PHE A 91 -2.04 6.45 -11.33
N PHE A 92 -0.83 6.28 -11.87
CA PHE A 92 -0.40 6.90 -13.13
C PHE A 92 -0.62 5.92 -14.27
N TYR A 93 -1.37 6.33 -15.30
CA TYR A 93 -1.70 5.50 -16.46
C TYR A 93 -0.95 5.93 -17.72
N TYR A 94 -0.79 5.00 -18.65
CA TYR A 94 -0.24 5.25 -19.99
C TYR A 94 -1.30 4.87 -21.03
N PRO A 95 -2.25 5.79 -21.36
CA PRO A 95 -3.34 5.52 -22.29
C PRO A 95 -2.83 5.03 -23.64
N GLY A 96 -3.45 3.95 -24.16
CA GLY A 96 -3.08 3.34 -25.41
C GLY A 96 -1.79 2.51 -25.42
N LYS A 97 -1.09 2.39 -24.28
CA LYS A 97 0.11 1.56 -24.15
C LYS A 97 -0.18 0.31 -23.33
N ALA A 98 0.31 -0.83 -23.81
CA ALA A 98 0.35 -2.07 -23.01
C ALA A 98 1.60 -2.07 -22.13
N LEU A 99 1.50 -2.65 -20.94
CA LEU A 99 2.64 -2.91 -20.08
C LEU A 99 3.58 -3.93 -20.75
N ARG A 100 4.86 -3.61 -20.76
CA ARG A 100 5.92 -4.53 -21.20
C ARG A 100 6.85 -4.81 -20.03
N LEU A 101 6.76 -6.01 -19.50
CA LEU A 101 7.62 -6.48 -18.41
C LEU A 101 8.96 -6.99 -18.97
N PRO A 102 10.07 -6.82 -18.23
CA PRO A 102 11.39 -7.33 -18.63
C PRO A 102 11.55 -8.83 -18.32
N VAL A 103 10.55 -9.62 -18.70
CA VAL A 103 10.49 -11.08 -18.47
C VAL A 103 10.19 -11.80 -19.76
N GLU A 104 10.77 -12.98 -19.92
CA GLU A 104 10.42 -13.87 -21.03
C GLU A 104 8.99 -14.41 -20.85
N ASN A 105 8.25 -14.51 -21.96
CA ASN A 105 6.90 -15.10 -21.98
C ASN A 105 5.90 -14.40 -21.04
N GLN A 106 5.84 -13.06 -21.08
CA GLN A 106 4.85 -12.31 -20.32
C GLN A 106 3.43 -12.78 -20.65
N THR A 107 2.72 -13.31 -19.66
CA THR A 107 1.30 -13.71 -19.75
C THR A 107 0.35 -12.67 -19.18
N TYR A 108 0.86 -11.79 -18.32
CA TYR A 108 0.07 -10.72 -17.70
C TYR A 108 -0.18 -9.58 -18.69
N VAL A 109 -1.43 -9.19 -18.85
CA VAL A 109 -1.87 -8.11 -19.74
C VAL A 109 -2.41 -6.97 -18.90
N GLU A 110 -1.85 -5.77 -19.09
CA GLU A 110 -2.32 -4.52 -18.47
C GLU A 110 -2.38 -3.42 -19.54
N ILE A 111 -3.61 -3.00 -19.87
CA ILE A 111 -3.89 -1.91 -20.83
C ILE A 111 -5.01 -1.05 -20.25
N PRO A 112 -4.80 0.26 -20.04
CA PRO A 112 -3.51 0.95 -20.14
C PRO A 112 -2.51 0.48 -19.08
N ALA A 113 -1.23 0.50 -19.42
CA ALA A 113 -0.16 0.24 -18.48
C ALA A 113 -0.18 1.27 -17.35
N LYS A 114 0.29 0.88 -16.14
CA LYS A 114 0.48 1.77 -15.00
C LYS A 114 1.98 1.91 -14.67
N ALA A 115 2.36 3.04 -14.09
CA ALA A 115 3.72 3.26 -13.61
C ALA A 115 4.12 2.19 -12.57
N SER A 116 5.38 1.76 -12.59
CA SER A 116 5.94 0.85 -11.57
C SER A 116 6.26 1.61 -10.27
N GLY A 117 6.46 0.90 -9.17
CA GLY A 117 6.69 1.49 -7.85
C GLY A 117 7.85 2.47 -7.76
N ASN A 118 8.85 2.37 -8.64
CA ASN A 118 10.02 3.24 -8.70
C ASN A 118 10.32 3.82 -10.10
N ALA A 119 9.50 3.51 -11.12
CA ALA A 119 9.74 3.94 -12.50
C ALA A 119 8.46 4.40 -13.18
N TYR A 120 8.47 5.64 -13.71
CA TYR A 120 7.35 6.24 -14.44
C TYR A 120 7.43 5.86 -15.93
N THR A 121 7.13 4.59 -16.25
CA THR A 121 7.14 4.07 -17.62
C THR A 121 6.17 2.89 -17.79
N ALA A 122 5.72 2.68 -19.03
CA ALA A 122 4.99 1.47 -19.44
C ALA A 122 5.92 0.28 -19.73
N GLU A 123 7.24 0.51 -19.74
CA GLU A 123 8.27 -0.46 -20.08
C GLU A 123 9.37 -0.44 -19.02
N PRO A 124 9.10 -0.90 -17.77
CA PRO A 124 10.10 -0.93 -16.69
C PRO A 124 11.22 -1.89 -17.05
N GLY A 125 12.46 -1.56 -16.63
CA GLY A 125 13.63 -2.41 -16.80
C GLY A 125 13.75 -3.50 -15.74
N VAL A 126 14.72 -4.40 -15.90
CA VAL A 126 14.97 -5.55 -14.97
C VAL A 126 15.32 -5.13 -13.55
N ASN A 127 15.86 -3.92 -13.38
CA ASN A 127 16.22 -3.36 -12.06
C ASN A 127 15.11 -2.52 -11.44
N ASP A 128 13.98 -2.33 -12.15
CA ASP A 128 12.84 -1.63 -11.63
C ASP A 128 11.90 -2.57 -10.87
N TRP A 129 11.04 -2.00 -10.05
CA TRP A 129 10.03 -2.76 -9.33
C TRP A 129 8.83 -3.05 -10.24
N TYR A 130 9.11 -3.78 -11.33
CA TYR A 130 8.18 -4.00 -12.43
C TYR A 130 6.91 -4.77 -12.03
N ASP A 131 6.95 -5.53 -10.93
CA ASP A 131 5.78 -6.25 -10.38
C ASP A 131 4.89 -5.38 -9.49
N THR A 132 5.16 -4.09 -9.38
CA THR A 132 4.41 -3.17 -8.54
C THR A 132 3.84 -2.01 -9.34
N ILE A 133 2.82 -1.35 -8.79
CA ILE A 133 2.18 -0.15 -9.33
C ILE A 133 2.43 1.00 -8.37
N LYS A 134 2.94 2.13 -8.89
CA LYS A 134 3.16 3.36 -8.15
C LYS A 134 1.85 4.03 -7.77
N LEU A 135 1.75 4.48 -6.51
CA LEU A 135 0.65 5.31 -6.04
C LEU A 135 0.88 6.79 -6.34
N ASN A 136 -0.20 7.48 -6.67
CA ASN A 136 -0.21 8.92 -6.97
C ASN A 136 -0.62 9.71 -5.73
N TYR A 137 0.31 10.46 -5.18
CA TYR A 137 0.07 11.22 -3.96
C TYR A 137 -0.16 12.71 -4.20
N CYS A 138 -0.07 13.29 -5.31
CA CYS A 138 -0.20 14.75 -5.50
C CYS A 138 0.41 15.59 -4.35
N ASP A 139 0.46 16.91 -4.51
CA ASP A 139 0.97 17.82 -3.47
C ASP A 139 -0.09 18.21 -2.42
N THR A 140 -1.35 17.87 -2.67
CA THR A 140 -2.51 18.20 -1.82
C THR A 140 -3.27 16.94 -1.41
N PRO A 141 -4.03 16.99 -0.30
CA PRO A 141 -4.85 15.86 0.13
C PRO A 141 -5.84 15.41 -0.96
N SER A 142 -5.59 14.23 -1.50
CA SER A 142 -6.36 13.57 -2.55
C SER A 142 -7.18 12.38 -2.02
N ARG A 143 -7.87 11.66 -2.92
CA ARG A 143 -8.52 10.40 -2.59
C ARG A 143 -7.53 9.35 -2.09
N THR A 144 -6.34 9.28 -2.70
CA THR A 144 -5.25 8.37 -2.24
C THR A 144 -4.89 8.61 -0.78
N TRP A 145 -4.76 9.89 -0.36
CA TRP A 145 -4.47 10.21 1.04
C TRP A 145 -5.58 9.73 1.97
N SER A 146 -6.84 9.94 1.59
CA SER A 146 -8.00 9.50 2.37
C SER A 146 -8.07 7.99 2.50
N LYS A 147 -7.86 7.25 1.40
CA LYS A 147 -7.83 5.78 1.41
C LYS A 147 -6.69 5.24 2.29
N MET A 148 -5.50 5.86 2.24
CA MET A 148 -4.39 5.50 3.12
C MET A 148 -4.68 5.78 4.59
N PHE A 149 -5.39 6.86 4.88
CA PHE A 149 -5.88 7.15 6.24
C PHE A 149 -6.86 6.07 6.73
N ASP A 150 -7.80 5.63 5.87
CA ASP A 150 -8.74 4.56 6.19
C ASP A 150 -8.02 3.24 6.47
N ILE A 151 -7.01 2.88 5.66
CA ILE A 151 -6.17 1.70 5.87
C ILE A 151 -5.49 1.74 7.24
N VAL A 152 -4.83 2.86 7.56
CA VAL A 152 -4.10 3.01 8.83
C VAL A 152 -5.06 2.97 10.03
N THR A 153 -6.22 3.62 9.92
CA THR A 153 -7.23 3.62 11.01
C THR A 153 -7.91 2.27 11.17
N PHE A 154 -8.10 1.51 10.09
CA PHE A 154 -8.58 0.13 10.14
C PHE A 154 -7.66 -0.73 11.04
N TRP A 155 -6.35 -0.73 10.78
CA TRP A 155 -5.40 -1.51 11.57
C TRP A 155 -5.22 -0.97 12.99
N ALA A 156 -5.26 0.34 13.17
CA ALA A 156 -5.27 0.94 14.51
C ALA A 156 -6.48 0.46 15.32
N SER A 157 -7.66 0.36 14.70
CA SER A 157 -8.87 -0.18 15.34
C SER A 157 -8.78 -1.68 15.63
N ALA A 158 -7.99 -2.42 14.87
CA ALA A 158 -7.70 -3.84 15.12
C ALA A 158 -6.68 -4.07 16.26
N GLY A 159 -6.16 -2.99 16.85
CA GLY A 159 -5.34 -3.01 18.05
C GLY A 159 -3.83 -2.97 17.83
N VAL A 160 -3.33 -2.72 16.60
CA VAL A 160 -1.89 -2.49 16.41
C VAL A 160 -1.46 -1.19 17.10
N ASP A 161 -0.22 -1.16 17.59
CA ASP A 161 0.34 -0.02 18.34
C ASP A 161 1.13 0.93 17.44
N GLY A 162 1.43 0.53 16.21
CA GLY A 162 2.19 1.38 15.31
C GLY A 162 2.44 0.80 13.93
N PHE A 163 3.10 1.63 13.12
CA PHE A 163 3.41 1.35 11.72
C PHE A 163 4.87 1.63 11.42
N ARG A 164 5.57 0.66 10.81
CA ARG A 164 6.82 0.90 10.12
C ARG A 164 6.47 1.27 8.68
N CYS A 165 6.75 2.52 8.31
CA CYS A 165 6.44 3.05 6.99
C CYS A 165 7.56 2.72 6.02
N ASP A 166 7.26 1.86 5.05
CA ASP A 166 8.17 1.41 4.00
C ASP A 166 8.46 2.51 2.99
N MET A 167 9.73 2.64 2.58
CA MET A 167 10.18 3.49 1.48
C MET A 167 9.63 4.92 1.52
N VAL A 168 9.61 5.57 2.68
CA VAL A 168 9.02 6.91 2.86
C VAL A 168 9.61 7.96 1.93
N GLU A 169 10.86 7.81 1.50
CA GLU A 169 11.56 8.73 0.59
C GLU A 169 10.90 8.85 -0.78
N LEU A 170 10.06 7.90 -1.17
CA LEU A 170 9.32 7.87 -2.43
C LEU A 170 7.88 8.42 -2.31
N VAL A 171 7.51 8.90 -1.12
CA VAL A 171 6.18 9.45 -0.80
C VAL A 171 6.35 10.87 -0.27
N PRO A 172 5.48 11.84 -0.63
CA PRO A 172 5.62 13.20 -0.14
C PRO A 172 5.57 13.29 1.40
N PRO A 173 6.50 14.00 2.06
CA PRO A 173 6.51 14.14 3.51
C PRO A 173 5.27 14.88 4.04
N GLU A 174 4.64 15.73 3.22
CA GLU A 174 3.39 16.42 3.49
C GLU A 174 2.26 15.42 3.76
N PHE A 175 2.23 14.29 3.03
CA PHE A 175 1.30 13.20 3.27
C PHE A 175 1.48 12.62 4.68
N PHE A 176 2.71 12.29 5.09
CA PHE A 176 2.96 11.73 6.42
C PHE A 176 2.59 12.73 7.52
N LYS A 177 2.94 14.00 7.35
CA LYS A 177 2.54 15.05 8.29
C LYS A 177 1.02 15.15 8.43
N TRP A 178 0.30 15.09 7.32
CA TRP A 178 -1.17 15.09 7.28
C TRP A 178 -1.75 13.82 7.92
N LEU A 179 -1.25 12.63 7.53
CA LEU A 179 -1.71 11.33 8.02
C LEU A 179 -1.51 11.21 9.52
N ILE A 180 -0.26 11.40 9.99
CA ILE A 180 0.11 11.25 11.40
C ILE A 180 -0.71 12.20 12.28
N SER A 181 -0.87 13.47 11.85
CA SER A 181 -1.64 14.43 12.62
C SER A 181 -3.11 14.04 12.80
N ARG A 182 -3.70 13.39 11.81
CA ARG A 182 -5.10 12.91 11.85
C ARG A 182 -5.25 11.60 12.63
N VAL A 183 -4.37 10.65 12.39
CA VAL A 183 -4.39 9.36 13.11
C VAL A 183 -4.20 9.60 14.61
N LYS A 184 -3.25 10.44 15.01
CA LYS A 184 -3.00 10.73 16.44
C LYS A 184 -4.13 11.48 17.14
N LYS A 185 -5.04 12.13 16.43
CA LYS A 185 -6.27 12.68 17.04
C LYS A 185 -7.24 11.57 17.45
N LEU A 186 -7.30 10.47 16.73
CA LEU A 186 -8.19 9.31 17.00
C LEU A 186 -7.48 8.28 17.89
N TYR A 187 -6.20 8.06 17.64
CA TYR A 187 -5.36 7.04 18.27
C TYR A 187 -4.04 7.67 18.75
N PRO A 188 -4.02 8.42 19.88
CA PRO A 188 -2.83 9.17 20.32
C PRO A 188 -1.59 8.30 20.59
N HIS A 189 -1.80 7.02 20.92
CA HIS A 189 -0.75 6.06 21.24
C HIS A 189 -0.02 5.48 20.04
N ILE A 190 -0.58 5.57 18.81
CA ILE A 190 0.02 4.98 17.61
C ILE A 190 1.40 5.57 17.33
N ILE A 191 2.37 4.70 17.07
CA ILE A 191 3.75 5.04 16.74
C ILE A 191 3.95 4.90 15.22
N PHE A 192 4.72 5.83 14.63
CA PHE A 192 5.17 5.74 13.25
C PHE A 192 6.69 5.69 13.23
N VAL A 193 7.25 4.73 12.47
CA VAL A 193 8.68 4.55 12.27
C VAL A 193 8.95 4.62 10.78
N ALA A 194 9.79 5.57 10.36
CA ALA A 194 10.12 5.77 8.95
C ALA A 194 11.31 4.92 8.53
N GLU A 195 11.22 4.22 7.40
CA GLU A 195 12.38 3.66 6.72
C GLU A 195 12.99 4.72 5.80
N VAL A 196 14.19 5.19 6.13
CA VAL A 196 14.93 6.23 5.38
C VAL A 196 16.33 5.71 5.08
N TYR A 197 16.70 5.60 3.81
CA TYR A 197 18.02 5.15 3.39
C TYR A 197 19.03 6.29 3.29
N GLN A 198 18.58 7.46 2.82
CA GLN A 198 19.46 8.61 2.61
C GLN A 198 19.57 9.43 3.89
N LYS A 199 20.73 9.44 4.53
CA LYS A 199 20.98 10.19 5.78
C LYS A 199 20.63 11.68 5.69
N THR A 200 20.76 12.28 4.51
CA THR A 200 20.42 13.68 4.25
C THR A 200 18.92 13.97 4.36
N LEU A 201 18.09 12.93 4.32
CA LEU A 201 16.62 13.05 4.42
C LEU A 201 16.08 12.81 5.83
N TYR A 202 16.91 12.41 6.81
CA TYR A 202 16.44 12.13 8.18
C TYR A 202 15.71 13.29 8.86
N ALA A 203 16.07 14.53 8.51
CA ALA A 203 15.38 15.70 9.05
C ALA A 203 14.06 16.03 8.33
N LYS A 204 13.79 15.36 7.20
CA LYS A 204 12.60 15.59 6.37
C LYS A 204 11.46 14.64 6.74
N TYR A 205 11.79 13.42 7.14
CA TYR A 205 10.89 12.36 7.56
C TYR A 205 11.11 12.01 9.03
#